data_be43416330839c93eac18ae3c815040c
#
_entry.id   be43416330839c93eac18ae3c815040c
#
_cell.length_a   1.000
_cell.length_b   1.000
_cell.length_c   1.000
_cell.angle_alpha   90.00
_cell.angle_beta   90.00
_cell.angle_gamma   90.00
#
_symmetry.space_group_name_H-M   'P 1'
#
loop_
_entity.id
_entity.type
_entity.pdbx_description
1 polymer ?
#
loop_
_entity_poly.entity_id
_entity_poly.type
_entity_poly.pdbx_seq_one_letter_code
_entity_poly.pdbx_strand_id
1 'polypeptide(L)'
;MPCQHDCEIVISHLMKLKLISCEIFYREFNAVIARSPHLVDAEFLPKGLHDIGTARMRDRIQAAIDGIKDFSYDAILIGYGLCNNGVVGLTSRDRPLIIPRAHDCITLFLGSKERYLDYFQNNPGVYFETTGWIERGTASGELSQLTVGSKLKMQQSFEDLVRRYGEDNARHLWEQIGNPEKQYRKITFIEMGIEPNDSFETAAREKAETRNWKFEKLAGSIGLFQRLVNGGWNDAEFLLVPPGCRVAATYDNGIIGIEKA
;
A
#
# COMPACT_ATOMS: atom_id res chain seq x y z
N MET A 1 26.57 18.78 8.10
CA MET A 1 26.81 17.80 9.17
C MET A 1 25.63 16.85 9.15
N PRO A 2 25.81 15.54 8.94
CA PRO A 2 24.72 14.58 9.00
C PRO A 2 24.28 14.41 10.46
N CYS A 3 22.99 14.52 10.73
CA CYS A 3 22.41 14.14 12.01
C CYS A 3 22.45 12.61 12.14
N GLN A 4 23.53 12.08 12.69
CA GLN A 4 23.53 10.75 13.27
C GLN A 4 22.97 10.88 14.68
N HIS A 5 21.77 10.40 14.90
CA HIS A 5 21.25 10.14 16.23
C HIS A 5 20.90 8.64 16.26
N ASP A 6 21.78 7.86 16.84
CA ASP A 6 21.46 6.52 17.33
C ASP A 6 20.48 6.69 18.49
N CYS A 7 19.21 6.55 18.21
CA CYS A 7 18.16 6.60 19.20
C CYS A 7 17.47 5.23 19.26
N GLU A 8 18.05 4.29 20.01
CA GLU A 8 17.31 3.15 20.51
C GLU A 8 16.32 3.65 21.58
N ILE A 9 15.09 3.90 21.18
CA ILE A 9 14.02 4.24 22.13
C ILE A 9 13.50 2.92 22.71
N VAL A 10 14.01 2.53 23.87
CA VAL A 10 13.36 1.51 24.71
C VAL A 10 12.12 2.16 25.34
N ILE A 11 10.97 1.95 24.70
CA ILE A 11 9.72 2.55 25.15
C ILE A 11 9.08 1.67 26.19
N SER A 12 9.25 2.04 27.47
CA SER A 12 8.57 1.44 28.63
C SER A 12 7.21 2.13 28.95
N HIS A 13 6.76 3.07 28.12
CA HIS A 13 5.55 3.85 28.37
C HIS A 13 4.44 3.53 27.37
N LEU A 14 3.19 3.52 27.87
CA LEU A 14 1.99 3.47 27.05
C LEU A 14 1.94 4.69 26.14
N MET A 15 1.99 4.49 24.82
CA MET A 15 1.86 5.56 23.85
C MET A 15 0.43 5.67 23.34
N LYS A 16 0.05 6.88 22.92
CA LYS A 16 -1.14 7.12 22.13
C LYS A 16 -0.74 7.41 20.69
N LEU A 17 -1.17 6.57 19.78
CA LEU A 17 -0.75 6.57 18.39
C LEU A 17 -1.94 6.82 17.47
N LYS A 18 -1.75 7.61 16.41
CA LYS A 18 -2.72 7.74 15.33
C LYS A 18 -2.23 6.96 14.13
N LEU A 19 -3.00 6.00 13.65
CA LEU A 19 -2.73 5.28 12.41
C LEU A 19 -3.56 5.87 11.27
N ILE A 20 -2.91 6.23 10.16
CA ILE A 20 -3.54 6.55 8.87
C ILE A 20 -3.10 5.48 7.88
N SER A 21 -4.03 4.70 7.34
CA SER A 21 -3.71 3.53 6.54
C SER A 21 -4.61 3.37 5.33
N CYS A 22 -4.13 2.62 4.32
CA CYS A 22 -4.99 2.12 3.25
C CYS A 22 -5.99 1.10 3.81
N GLU A 23 -7.23 1.18 3.38
CA GLU A 23 -8.30 0.27 3.82
C GLU A 23 -8.10 -1.20 3.42
N ILE A 24 -7.17 -1.50 2.49
CA ILE A 24 -6.82 -2.89 2.17
C ILE A 24 -6.21 -3.64 3.36
N PHE A 25 -5.63 -2.91 4.31
CA PHE A 25 -5.03 -3.44 5.54
C PHE A 25 -5.97 -3.42 6.73
N TYR A 26 -7.28 -3.23 6.48
CA TYR A 26 -8.26 -3.10 7.56
C TYR A 26 -8.23 -4.28 8.54
N ARG A 27 -8.18 -5.50 8.03
CA ARG A 27 -8.17 -6.70 8.87
C ARG A 27 -6.86 -6.86 9.63
N GLU A 28 -5.73 -6.68 8.94
CA GLU A 28 -4.39 -6.81 9.50
C GLU A 28 -4.19 -5.79 10.64
N PHE A 29 -4.48 -4.52 10.39
CA PHE A 29 -4.32 -3.51 11.43
C PHE A 29 -5.28 -3.72 12.60
N ASN A 30 -6.55 -4.03 12.38
CA ASN A 30 -7.46 -4.29 13.51
C ASN A 30 -7.02 -5.50 14.33
N ALA A 31 -6.50 -6.57 13.71
CA ALA A 31 -5.99 -7.74 14.41
C ALA A 31 -4.78 -7.44 15.30
N VAL A 32 -3.85 -6.56 14.85
CA VAL A 32 -2.67 -6.19 15.64
C VAL A 32 -2.97 -5.09 16.65
N ILE A 33 -3.83 -4.13 16.33
CA ILE A 33 -4.27 -3.05 17.25
C ILE A 33 -4.94 -3.64 18.48
N ALA A 34 -5.79 -4.65 18.29
CA ALA A 34 -6.48 -5.32 19.41
C ALA A 34 -5.51 -5.99 20.42
N ARG A 35 -4.25 -6.18 20.03
CA ARG A 35 -3.20 -6.80 20.86
C ARG A 35 -2.05 -5.85 21.17
N SER A 36 -2.11 -4.62 20.68
CA SER A 36 -1.05 -3.63 20.91
C SER A 36 -1.00 -3.24 22.40
N PRO A 37 0.20 -3.05 22.99
CA PRO A 37 0.34 -2.47 24.31
C PRO A 37 0.03 -0.96 24.34
N HIS A 38 -0.18 -0.34 23.15
CA HIS A 38 -0.42 1.08 22.99
C HIS A 38 -1.87 1.38 22.64
N LEU A 39 -2.32 2.63 22.86
CA LEU A 39 -3.59 3.12 22.37
C LEU A 39 -3.41 3.54 20.90
N VAL A 40 -4.11 2.88 19.98
CA VAL A 40 -3.99 3.15 18.54
C VAL A 40 -5.36 3.51 17.98
N ASP A 41 -5.53 4.76 17.57
CA ASP A 41 -6.71 5.25 16.87
C ASP A 41 -6.48 5.17 15.36
N ALA A 42 -7.22 4.29 14.67
CA ALA A 42 -7.05 4.03 13.25
C ALA A 42 -8.01 4.83 12.38
N GLU A 43 -7.50 5.32 11.26
CA GLU A 43 -8.24 5.92 10.16
C GLU A 43 -7.85 5.25 8.86
N PHE A 44 -8.85 4.73 8.13
CA PHE A 44 -8.62 4.03 6.87
C PHE A 44 -9.06 4.89 5.69
N LEU A 45 -8.14 5.14 4.77
CA LEU A 45 -8.40 5.85 3.54
C LEU A 45 -8.71 4.86 2.40
N PRO A 46 -9.52 5.26 1.42
CA PRO A 46 -9.95 4.38 0.33
C PRO A 46 -8.79 3.78 -0.47
N LYS A 47 -8.91 2.52 -0.85
CA LYS A 47 -7.95 1.75 -1.64
C LYS A 47 -7.53 2.44 -2.95
N GLY A 48 -8.46 3.09 -3.63
CA GLY A 48 -8.22 3.71 -4.92
C GLY A 48 -7.30 4.94 -4.93
N LEU A 49 -6.74 5.33 -3.78
CA LEU A 49 -5.85 6.50 -3.74
C LEU A 49 -4.59 6.34 -4.60
N HIS A 50 -4.02 5.14 -4.69
CA HIS A 50 -2.84 4.91 -5.54
C HIS A 50 -3.16 5.02 -7.04
N ASP A 51 -4.42 4.85 -7.45
CA ASP A 51 -4.87 4.91 -8.84
C ASP A 51 -5.11 6.35 -9.34
N ILE A 52 -5.23 7.32 -8.42
CA ILE A 52 -5.53 8.71 -8.79
C ILE A 52 -4.27 9.56 -9.06
N GLY A 53 -3.10 8.96 -8.96
CA GLY A 53 -1.79 9.57 -9.21
C GLY A 53 -1.11 10.11 -7.95
N THR A 54 0.23 10.13 -8.00
CA THR A 54 1.14 10.43 -6.88
C THR A 54 0.76 11.66 -6.08
N ALA A 55 0.57 12.81 -6.75
CA ALA A 55 0.30 14.07 -6.06
C ALA A 55 -1.03 14.04 -5.29
N ARG A 56 -2.08 13.49 -5.89
CA ARG A 56 -3.39 13.42 -5.23
C ARG A 56 -3.41 12.44 -4.08
N MET A 57 -2.73 11.30 -4.21
CA MET A 57 -2.56 10.34 -3.11
C MET A 57 -1.86 11.02 -1.94
N ARG A 58 -0.72 11.67 -2.18
CA ARG A 58 0.01 12.42 -1.17
C ARG A 58 -0.88 13.47 -0.50
N ASP A 59 -1.57 14.29 -1.29
CA ASP A 59 -2.39 15.38 -0.77
C ASP A 59 -3.55 14.87 0.10
N ARG A 60 -4.13 13.70 -0.23
CA ARG A 60 -5.16 13.06 0.60
C ARG A 60 -4.60 12.51 1.91
N ILE A 61 -3.44 11.87 1.88
CA ILE A 61 -2.77 11.39 3.11
C ILE A 61 -2.35 12.60 3.97
N GLN A 62 -1.77 13.64 3.36
CA GLN A 62 -1.39 14.86 4.07
C GLN A 62 -2.61 15.56 4.71
N ALA A 63 -3.73 15.62 4.00
CA ALA A 63 -4.96 16.19 4.56
C ALA A 63 -5.45 15.42 5.79
N ALA A 64 -5.32 14.09 5.80
CA ALA A 64 -5.65 13.28 6.97
C ALA A 64 -4.67 13.58 8.15
N ILE A 65 -3.37 13.74 7.89
CA ILE A 65 -2.37 14.15 8.88
C ILE A 65 -2.72 15.55 9.45
N ASP A 66 -2.95 16.51 8.57
CA ASP A 66 -3.26 17.91 8.94
C ASP A 66 -4.64 18.05 9.64
N GLY A 67 -5.53 17.07 9.42
CA GLY A 67 -6.85 16.98 10.03
C GLY A 67 -6.83 16.55 11.51
N ILE A 68 -5.72 16.04 12.02
CA ILE A 68 -5.61 15.57 13.40
C ILE A 68 -5.63 16.78 14.34
N LYS A 69 -6.70 16.92 15.12
CA LYS A 69 -6.87 18.02 16.09
C LYS A 69 -6.46 17.64 17.52
N ASP A 70 -6.35 16.36 17.80
CA ASP A 70 -5.91 15.86 19.10
C ASP A 70 -4.39 15.89 19.20
N PHE A 71 -3.88 16.79 20.04
CA PHE A 71 -2.46 16.97 20.28
C PHE A 71 -1.85 15.97 21.28
N SER A 72 -2.61 15.01 21.76
CA SER A 72 -2.15 13.99 22.72
C SER A 72 -1.48 12.77 22.08
N TYR A 73 -1.44 12.65 20.75
CA TYR A 73 -0.74 11.54 20.09
C TYR A 73 0.77 11.74 20.16
N ASP A 74 1.49 10.67 20.49
CA ASP A 74 2.95 10.63 20.55
C ASP A 74 3.59 10.52 19.14
N ALA A 75 2.92 9.80 18.24
CA ALA A 75 3.35 9.63 16.85
C ALA A 75 2.15 9.37 15.91
N ILE A 76 2.37 9.61 14.62
CA ILE A 76 1.44 9.26 13.54
C ILE A 76 2.04 8.13 12.73
N LEU A 77 1.37 7.00 12.69
CA LEU A 77 1.75 5.82 11.92
C LEU A 77 1.14 5.91 10.52
N ILE A 78 1.95 5.71 9.50
CA ILE A 78 1.51 5.71 8.10
C ILE A 78 1.50 4.29 7.57
N GLY A 79 0.33 3.68 7.47
CA GLY A 79 0.10 2.32 6.97
C GLY A 79 0.08 2.29 5.43
N TYR A 80 1.18 2.71 4.81
CA TYR A 80 1.41 2.72 3.36
C TYR A 80 2.85 2.31 3.06
N GLY A 81 3.07 1.68 1.90
CA GLY A 81 4.39 1.63 1.27
C GLY A 81 4.64 2.87 0.43
N LEU A 82 5.73 2.88 -0.34
CA LEU A 82 6.08 3.96 -1.29
C LEU A 82 4.96 4.17 -2.34
N CYS A 83 4.37 3.07 -2.84
CA CYS A 83 3.14 3.08 -3.68
C CYS A 83 3.18 4.18 -4.77
N ASN A 84 4.04 4.02 -5.77
CA ASN A 84 4.24 5.03 -6.83
C ASN A 84 4.64 6.41 -6.30
N ASN A 85 5.50 6.48 -5.30
CA ASN A 85 5.91 7.71 -4.61
C ASN A 85 4.78 8.48 -3.90
N GLY A 86 3.66 7.82 -3.59
CA GLY A 86 2.51 8.46 -2.97
C GLY A 86 2.73 8.97 -1.55
N VAL A 87 3.77 8.49 -0.86
CA VAL A 87 4.18 8.99 0.47
C VAL A 87 5.30 10.03 0.40
N VAL A 88 5.94 10.23 -0.78
CA VAL A 88 7.01 11.22 -0.95
C VAL A 88 6.45 12.63 -0.84
N GLY A 89 7.10 13.46 -0.02
CA GLY A 89 6.67 14.83 0.27
C GLY A 89 5.67 14.94 1.44
N LEU A 90 5.27 13.82 2.07
CA LEU A 90 4.52 13.89 3.33
C LEU A 90 5.35 14.61 4.38
N THR A 91 4.76 15.61 5.01
CA THR A 91 5.42 16.48 5.97
C THR A 91 4.93 16.18 7.38
N SER A 92 5.86 15.94 8.28
CA SER A 92 5.60 15.90 9.71
C SER A 92 5.38 17.34 10.22
N ARG A 93 4.28 17.56 10.94
CA ARG A 93 3.95 18.87 11.55
C ARG A 93 4.51 18.93 12.97
N ASP A 94 3.71 18.52 13.93
CA ASP A 94 4.00 18.65 15.34
C ASP A 94 4.52 17.35 15.97
N ARG A 95 4.36 16.21 15.27
CA ARG A 95 4.67 14.87 15.78
C ARG A 95 5.37 14.05 14.71
N PRO A 96 6.24 13.11 15.10
CA PRO A 96 6.93 12.27 14.15
C PRO A 96 5.94 11.42 13.34
N LEU A 97 6.25 11.23 12.04
CA LEU A 97 5.61 10.21 11.22
C LEU A 97 6.46 8.95 11.25
N ILE A 98 5.82 7.79 11.37
CA ILE A 98 6.47 6.49 11.29
C ILE A 98 5.95 5.78 10.04
N ILE A 99 6.84 5.47 9.11
CA ILE A 99 6.47 4.95 7.80
C ILE A 99 7.26 3.67 7.52
N PRO A 100 6.63 2.55 7.12
CA PRO A 100 7.36 1.35 6.71
C PRO A 100 8.25 1.62 5.48
N ARG A 101 9.49 1.13 5.50
CA ARG A 101 10.39 1.11 4.35
C ARG A 101 9.98 -0.02 3.40
N ALA A 102 8.90 0.21 2.70
CA ALA A 102 8.24 -0.76 1.84
C ALA A 102 8.03 -0.18 0.43
N HIS A 103 8.30 -0.96 -0.61
CA HIS A 103 8.07 -0.53 -1.99
C HIS A 103 6.57 -0.32 -2.28
N ASP A 104 5.75 -1.24 -1.78
CA ASP A 104 4.30 -1.23 -1.98
C ASP A 104 3.57 -2.03 -0.88
N CYS A 105 2.26 -2.19 -1.04
CA CYS A 105 1.43 -2.95 -0.11
C CYS A 105 1.83 -4.44 -0.01
N ILE A 106 2.38 -5.03 -1.07
CA ILE A 106 2.77 -6.44 -1.06
C ILE A 106 3.96 -6.66 -0.11
N THR A 107 4.88 -5.69 -0.02
CA THR A 107 5.96 -5.71 0.97
C THR A 107 5.42 -5.82 2.39
N LEU A 108 4.35 -5.07 2.72
CA LEU A 108 3.72 -5.13 4.04
C LEU A 108 3.09 -6.50 4.28
N PHE A 109 2.33 -7.04 3.33
CA PHE A 109 1.73 -8.36 3.44
C PHE A 109 2.77 -9.49 3.56
N LEU A 110 3.91 -9.38 2.88
CA LEU A 110 4.99 -10.36 2.98
C LEU A 110 5.85 -10.19 4.24
N GLY A 111 5.76 -9.03 4.91
CA GLY A 111 6.37 -8.76 6.22
C GLY A 111 7.85 -8.34 6.18
N SER A 112 8.51 -8.31 5.01
CA SER A 112 9.83 -7.73 4.83
C SER A 112 10.12 -7.40 3.37
N LYS A 113 11.03 -6.43 3.14
CA LYS A 113 11.48 -6.04 1.79
C LYS A 113 12.33 -7.12 1.13
N GLU A 114 13.11 -7.86 1.91
CA GLU A 114 13.96 -8.95 1.41
C GLU A 114 13.09 -10.06 0.83
N ARG A 115 12.05 -10.47 1.55
CA ARG A 115 11.11 -11.49 1.10
C ARG A 115 10.33 -11.04 -0.14
N TYR A 116 9.95 -9.75 -0.18
CA TYR A 116 9.32 -9.16 -1.35
C TYR A 116 10.25 -9.23 -2.59
N LEU A 117 11.50 -8.80 -2.44
CA LEU A 117 12.48 -8.78 -3.54
C LEU A 117 12.79 -10.20 -4.04
N ASP A 118 13.05 -11.14 -3.14
CA ASP A 118 13.30 -12.54 -3.48
C ASP A 118 12.13 -13.14 -4.27
N TYR A 119 10.91 -12.97 -3.75
CA TYR A 119 9.73 -13.48 -4.45
C TYR A 119 9.54 -12.83 -5.82
N PHE A 120 9.64 -11.51 -5.90
CA PHE A 120 9.40 -10.75 -7.12
C PHE A 120 10.42 -11.08 -8.24
N GLN A 121 11.70 -11.21 -7.88
CA GLN A 121 12.76 -11.57 -8.83
C GLN A 121 12.56 -12.97 -9.42
N ASN A 122 12.06 -13.89 -8.63
CA ASN A 122 11.87 -15.29 -9.05
C ASN A 122 10.50 -15.55 -9.70
N ASN A 123 9.60 -14.59 -9.70
CA ASN A 123 8.21 -14.77 -10.15
C ASN A 123 7.74 -13.61 -11.05
N PRO A 124 8.24 -13.47 -12.27
CA PRO A 124 7.77 -12.44 -13.19
C PRO A 124 6.31 -12.67 -13.60
N GLY A 125 5.56 -11.60 -13.80
CA GLY A 125 4.18 -11.67 -14.29
C GLY A 125 3.18 -12.20 -13.27
N VAL A 126 3.38 -11.87 -12.00
CA VAL A 126 2.46 -12.22 -10.89
C VAL A 126 1.44 -11.10 -10.65
N TYR A 127 0.18 -11.49 -10.55
CA TYR A 127 -0.89 -10.67 -10.03
C TYR A 127 -1.18 -11.09 -8.58
N PHE A 128 -1.01 -10.18 -7.63
CA PHE A 128 -1.27 -10.48 -6.22
C PHE A 128 -2.73 -10.22 -5.87
N GLU A 129 -3.29 -11.11 -5.06
CA GLU A 129 -4.58 -10.97 -4.40
C GLU A 129 -4.42 -11.16 -2.89
N THR A 130 -5.20 -10.43 -2.14
CA THR A 130 -5.32 -10.58 -0.68
C THR A 130 -6.79 -10.44 -0.30
N THR A 131 -7.14 -10.83 0.91
CA THR A 131 -8.49 -10.62 1.43
C THR A 131 -8.91 -9.14 1.33
N GLY A 132 -8.06 -8.23 1.73
CA GLY A 132 -8.35 -6.79 1.66
C GLY A 132 -8.55 -6.28 0.23
N TRP A 133 -7.81 -6.78 -0.75
CA TRP A 133 -8.00 -6.43 -2.16
C TRP A 133 -9.33 -6.91 -2.72
N ILE A 134 -9.74 -8.14 -2.38
CA ILE A 134 -11.01 -8.73 -2.83
C ILE A 134 -12.18 -8.06 -2.13
N GLU A 135 -12.10 -7.91 -0.81
CA GLU A 135 -13.16 -7.37 0.05
C GLU A 135 -13.51 -5.91 -0.26
N ARG A 136 -12.48 -5.10 -0.55
CA ARG A 136 -12.67 -3.68 -0.87
C ARG A 136 -12.99 -3.41 -2.35
N GLY A 137 -12.97 -4.45 -3.19
CA GLY A 137 -13.38 -4.37 -4.59
C GLY A 137 -12.59 -3.35 -5.43
N THR A 138 -13.21 -2.86 -6.49
CA THR A 138 -12.68 -1.77 -7.31
C THR A 138 -13.04 -0.41 -6.71
N ALA A 139 -12.23 0.62 -6.99
CA ALA A 139 -12.53 2.00 -6.59
C ALA A 139 -13.97 2.39 -7.01
N SER A 140 -14.74 2.91 -6.07
CA SER A 140 -16.14 3.31 -6.28
C SER A 140 -16.32 4.83 -6.10
N GLY A 141 -17.42 5.37 -6.58
CA GLY A 141 -17.76 6.78 -6.43
C GLY A 141 -16.80 7.73 -7.15
N GLU A 142 -16.45 8.84 -6.50
CA GLU A 142 -15.57 9.87 -7.07
C GLU A 142 -14.19 9.34 -7.46
N LEU A 143 -13.65 8.39 -6.69
CA LEU A 143 -12.31 7.84 -6.95
C LEU A 143 -12.24 7.07 -8.26
N SER A 144 -13.30 6.38 -8.67
CA SER A 144 -13.33 5.64 -9.94
C SER A 144 -13.13 6.55 -11.15
N GLN A 145 -13.69 7.77 -11.09
CA GLN A 145 -13.56 8.79 -12.15
C GLN A 145 -12.19 9.47 -12.17
N LEU A 146 -11.49 9.46 -11.03
CA LEU A 146 -10.20 10.12 -10.87
C LEU A 146 -9.01 9.22 -11.20
N THR A 147 -9.21 7.92 -11.40
CA THR A 147 -8.12 6.99 -11.69
C THR A 147 -7.38 7.38 -12.97
N VAL A 148 -6.07 7.11 -13.00
CA VAL A 148 -5.25 7.37 -14.19
C VAL A 148 -5.81 6.58 -15.39
N GLY A 149 -6.23 5.33 -15.17
CA GLY A 149 -6.86 4.51 -16.20
C GLY A 149 -8.13 5.15 -16.79
N SER A 150 -9.01 5.69 -15.94
CA SER A 150 -10.22 6.40 -16.41
C SER A 150 -9.88 7.66 -17.19
N LYS A 151 -8.89 8.45 -16.70
CA LYS A 151 -8.47 9.69 -17.36
C LYS A 151 -7.78 9.47 -18.70
N LEU A 152 -6.94 8.45 -18.79
CA LEU A 152 -6.29 8.05 -20.04
C LEU A 152 -7.23 7.24 -20.95
N LYS A 153 -8.49 7.02 -20.52
CA LYS A 153 -9.44 6.15 -21.22
C LYS A 153 -8.90 4.73 -21.44
N MET A 154 -7.99 4.27 -20.60
CA MET A 154 -7.38 2.92 -20.67
C MET A 154 -8.39 1.82 -20.28
N GLN A 155 -9.55 2.18 -19.73
CA GLN A 155 -10.68 1.28 -19.46
C GLN A 155 -11.68 1.22 -20.63
N GLN A 156 -11.30 1.71 -21.80
CA GLN A 156 -12.13 1.49 -22.98
C GLN A 156 -12.12 -0.01 -23.27
N SER A 157 -13.30 -0.60 -23.28
CA SER A 157 -13.45 -1.97 -23.74
C SER A 157 -13.06 -2.05 -25.23
N PHE A 158 -12.68 -3.24 -25.69
CA PHE A 158 -12.41 -3.43 -27.12
C PHE A 158 -13.61 -2.96 -27.96
N GLU A 159 -14.84 -3.18 -27.49
CA GLU A 159 -16.08 -2.75 -28.12
C GLU A 159 -16.20 -1.21 -28.21
N ASP A 160 -15.69 -0.48 -27.21
CA ASP A 160 -15.68 0.99 -27.25
C ASP A 160 -14.69 1.50 -28.30
N LEU A 161 -13.54 0.84 -28.42
CA LEU A 161 -12.56 1.14 -29.47
C LEU A 161 -13.12 0.81 -30.85
N VAL A 162 -13.80 -0.33 -30.99
CA VAL A 162 -14.47 -0.72 -32.24
C VAL A 162 -15.51 0.31 -32.66
N ARG A 163 -16.37 0.75 -31.76
CA ARG A 163 -17.39 1.79 -32.02
C ARG A 163 -16.76 3.10 -32.49
N ARG A 164 -15.57 3.44 -32.02
CA ARG A 164 -14.94 4.75 -32.24
C ARG A 164 -14.02 4.79 -33.43
N TYR A 165 -13.33 3.70 -33.70
CA TYR A 165 -12.24 3.65 -34.66
C TYR A 165 -12.39 2.57 -35.75
N GLY A 166 -13.45 1.76 -35.66
CA GLY A 166 -13.62 0.56 -36.49
C GLY A 166 -12.78 -0.62 -35.99
N GLU A 167 -13.14 -1.84 -36.41
CA GLU A 167 -12.57 -3.07 -35.87
C GLU A 167 -11.06 -3.19 -36.08
N ASP A 168 -10.55 -2.88 -37.29
CA ASP A 168 -9.14 -3.02 -37.61
C ASP A 168 -8.26 -2.05 -36.82
N ASN A 169 -8.67 -0.77 -36.74
CA ASN A 169 -7.93 0.22 -35.95
C ASN A 169 -8.07 -0.05 -34.45
N ALA A 170 -9.21 -0.52 -33.99
CA ALA A 170 -9.41 -0.92 -32.60
C ALA A 170 -8.50 -2.08 -32.22
N ARG A 171 -8.35 -3.08 -33.09
CA ARG A 171 -7.46 -4.22 -32.88
C ARG A 171 -6.00 -3.78 -32.79
N HIS A 172 -5.56 -2.92 -33.73
CA HIS A 172 -4.21 -2.37 -33.69
C HIS A 172 -3.95 -1.54 -32.42
N LEU A 173 -4.86 -0.65 -32.05
CA LEU A 173 -4.75 0.14 -30.82
C LEU A 173 -4.74 -0.74 -29.57
N TRP A 174 -5.60 -1.77 -29.52
CA TRP A 174 -5.66 -2.73 -28.42
C TRP A 174 -4.37 -3.53 -28.26
N GLU A 175 -3.73 -3.88 -29.37
CA GLU A 175 -2.41 -4.54 -29.37
C GLU A 175 -1.28 -3.61 -28.95
N GLN A 176 -1.31 -2.33 -29.34
CA GLN A 176 -0.29 -1.32 -29.04
C GLN A 176 -0.40 -0.76 -27.62
N ILE A 177 -1.62 -0.47 -27.14
CA ILE A 177 -1.85 -0.01 -25.77
C ILE A 177 -1.47 -1.10 -24.77
N GLY A 178 -1.32 -2.34 -25.26
CA GLY A 178 -0.97 -3.51 -24.47
C GLY A 178 -2.08 -3.83 -23.46
N ASN A 179 -2.71 -4.97 -23.60
CA ASN A 179 -3.55 -5.47 -22.52
C ASN A 179 -2.65 -5.70 -21.30
N PRO A 180 -2.75 -4.89 -20.22
CA PRO A 180 -1.91 -5.09 -19.03
C PRO A 180 -2.04 -6.53 -18.50
N GLU A 181 -3.19 -7.18 -18.76
CA GLU A 181 -3.44 -8.57 -18.36
C GLU A 181 -2.56 -9.57 -19.15
N LYS A 182 -2.09 -9.21 -20.35
CA LYS A 182 -1.18 -10.10 -21.13
C LYS A 182 0.18 -10.33 -20.44
N GLN A 183 0.58 -9.46 -19.54
CA GLN A 183 1.84 -9.59 -18.78
C GLN A 183 1.70 -10.55 -17.61
N TYR A 184 0.49 -10.79 -17.12
CA TYR A 184 0.24 -11.69 -15.99
C TYR A 184 0.02 -13.12 -16.46
N ARG A 185 0.54 -14.06 -15.68
CA ARG A 185 0.43 -15.52 -15.93
C ARG A 185 0.02 -16.28 -14.67
N LYS A 186 -0.01 -15.62 -13.55
CA LYS A 186 -0.22 -16.23 -12.26
C LYS A 186 -0.96 -15.29 -11.32
N ILE A 187 -1.93 -15.80 -10.57
CA ILE A 187 -2.46 -15.15 -9.37
C ILE A 187 -1.81 -15.78 -8.16
N THR A 188 -1.22 -14.95 -7.30
CA THR A 188 -0.73 -15.36 -6.00
C THR A 188 -1.62 -14.75 -4.92
N PHE A 189 -2.37 -15.59 -4.23
CA PHE A 189 -3.15 -15.22 -3.06
C PHE A 189 -2.25 -15.22 -1.83
N ILE A 190 -2.11 -14.06 -1.16
CA ILE A 190 -1.35 -13.96 0.08
C ILE A 190 -2.29 -14.19 1.25
N GLU A 191 -2.11 -15.35 1.92
CA GLU A 191 -2.88 -15.76 3.10
C GLU A 191 -2.23 -15.16 4.36
N MET A 192 -2.97 -14.37 5.11
CA MET A 192 -2.47 -13.70 6.32
C MET A 192 -2.72 -14.51 7.60
N GLY A 193 -3.52 -15.57 7.54
CA GLY A 193 -3.92 -16.38 8.69
C GLY A 193 -4.96 -15.71 9.60
N ILE A 194 -5.63 -14.67 9.10
CA ILE A 194 -6.69 -13.91 9.77
C ILE A 194 -7.97 -13.83 8.94
N GLU A 195 -8.01 -14.57 7.84
CA GLU A 195 -9.17 -14.65 6.98
C GLU A 195 -10.35 -15.25 7.74
N PRO A 196 -11.58 -14.71 7.55
CA PRO A 196 -12.76 -15.23 8.26
C PRO A 196 -13.18 -16.63 7.76
N ASN A 197 -12.83 -16.94 6.50
CA ASN A 197 -13.11 -18.23 5.84
C ASN A 197 -12.35 -18.29 4.49
N ASP A 198 -12.50 -19.41 3.78
CA ASP A 198 -11.79 -19.71 2.53
C ASP A 198 -12.40 -19.05 1.28
N SER A 199 -13.47 -18.24 1.42
CA SER A 199 -14.17 -17.65 0.25
C SER A 199 -13.28 -16.70 -0.57
N PHE A 200 -12.34 -16.04 0.06
CA PHE A 200 -11.40 -15.12 -0.60
C PHE A 200 -10.35 -15.88 -1.42
N GLU A 201 -9.81 -16.97 -0.88
CA GLU A 201 -8.93 -17.87 -1.63
C GLU A 201 -9.69 -18.49 -2.82
N THR A 202 -10.92 -18.95 -2.59
CA THR A 202 -11.77 -19.50 -3.64
C THR A 202 -12.00 -18.50 -4.75
N ALA A 203 -12.36 -17.27 -4.42
CA ALA A 203 -12.56 -16.20 -5.42
C ALA A 203 -11.29 -15.90 -6.23
N ALA A 204 -10.11 -15.88 -5.58
CA ALA A 204 -8.84 -15.68 -6.27
C ALA A 204 -8.50 -16.85 -7.20
N ARG A 205 -8.82 -18.08 -6.80
CA ARG A 205 -8.65 -19.31 -7.60
C ARG A 205 -9.56 -19.32 -8.82
N GLU A 206 -10.84 -19.03 -8.65
CA GLU A 206 -11.81 -18.93 -9.74
C GLU A 206 -11.41 -17.83 -10.74
N LYS A 207 -10.89 -16.70 -10.25
CA LYS A 207 -10.36 -15.63 -11.09
C LYS A 207 -9.15 -16.07 -11.91
N ALA A 208 -8.28 -16.90 -11.34
CA ALA A 208 -7.13 -17.48 -12.07
C ALA A 208 -7.60 -18.46 -13.15
N GLU A 209 -8.55 -19.33 -12.84
CA GLU A 209 -9.13 -20.29 -13.78
C GLU A 209 -9.81 -19.58 -14.96
N THR A 210 -10.64 -18.58 -14.68
CA THR A 210 -11.34 -17.77 -15.71
C THR A 210 -10.35 -17.11 -16.69
N ARG A 211 -9.16 -16.73 -16.21
CA ARG A 211 -8.10 -16.11 -17.02
C ARG A 211 -7.11 -17.09 -17.62
N ASN A 212 -7.27 -18.38 -17.35
CA ASN A 212 -6.31 -19.43 -17.69
C ASN A 212 -4.88 -19.11 -17.16
N TRP A 213 -4.81 -18.59 -15.93
CA TRP A 213 -3.59 -18.31 -15.22
C TRP A 213 -3.32 -19.36 -14.14
N LYS A 214 -2.05 -19.52 -13.75
CA LYS A 214 -1.71 -20.37 -12.62
C LYS A 214 -2.21 -19.74 -11.32
N PHE A 215 -2.63 -20.57 -10.37
CA PHE A 215 -2.92 -20.14 -9.00
C PHE A 215 -1.81 -20.59 -8.05
N GLU A 216 -1.44 -19.74 -7.13
CA GLU A 216 -0.52 -20.04 -6.04
C GLU A 216 -1.02 -19.41 -4.75
N LYS A 217 -0.84 -20.11 -3.64
CA LYS A 217 -1.04 -19.57 -2.30
C LYS A 217 0.30 -19.33 -1.64
N LEU A 218 0.49 -18.14 -1.08
CA LEU A 218 1.71 -17.71 -0.39
C LEU A 218 1.34 -17.27 1.02
N ALA A 219 2.02 -17.81 2.03
CA ALA A 219 1.80 -17.35 3.40
C ALA A 219 2.31 -15.92 3.57
N GLY A 220 1.47 -15.03 4.07
CA GLY A 220 1.82 -13.67 4.46
C GLY A 220 2.49 -13.60 5.83
N SER A 221 2.69 -12.40 6.34
CA SER A 221 3.21 -12.14 7.68
C SER A 221 2.60 -10.89 8.28
N ILE A 222 2.00 -11.03 9.43
CA ILE A 222 1.45 -9.91 10.20
C ILE A 222 2.53 -9.12 10.98
N GLY A 223 3.78 -9.62 10.97
CA GLY A 223 4.85 -9.12 11.82
C GLY A 223 5.21 -7.64 11.61
N LEU A 224 5.23 -7.16 10.36
CA LEU A 224 5.55 -5.75 10.08
C LEU A 224 4.43 -4.82 10.57
N PHE A 225 3.17 -5.21 10.41
CA PHE A 225 2.02 -4.49 10.97
C PHE A 225 2.10 -4.41 12.50
N GLN A 226 2.44 -5.54 13.14
CA GLN A 226 2.57 -5.61 14.59
C GLN A 226 3.69 -4.73 15.13
N ARG A 227 4.87 -4.75 14.48
CA ARG A 227 5.99 -3.88 14.89
C ARG A 227 5.66 -2.40 14.71
N LEU A 228 4.92 -2.04 13.65
CA LEU A 228 4.48 -0.65 13.44
C LEU A 228 3.62 -0.15 14.62
N VAL A 229 2.61 -0.92 15.03
CA VAL A 229 1.69 -0.50 16.10
C VAL A 229 2.21 -0.71 17.52
N ASN A 230 3.26 -1.52 17.69
CA ASN A 230 3.86 -1.83 18.99
C ASN A 230 5.11 -1.01 19.31
N GLY A 231 5.46 -0.02 18.50
CA GLY A 231 6.63 0.83 18.78
C GLY A 231 7.99 0.21 18.43
N GLY A 232 8.01 -0.94 17.77
CA GLY A 232 9.25 -1.63 17.37
C GLY A 232 9.90 -1.02 16.12
N TRP A 233 10.12 0.29 16.12
CA TRP A 233 10.55 1.06 14.95
C TRP A 233 12.07 1.08 14.78
N ASN A 234 12.65 0.00 14.30
CA ASN A 234 14.04 -0.01 13.88
C ASN A 234 14.23 0.68 12.52
N ASP A 235 15.37 1.31 12.29
CA ASP A 235 15.63 2.09 11.07
C ASP A 235 15.75 1.23 9.80
N ALA A 236 15.98 -0.06 9.92
CA ALA A 236 16.02 -0.96 8.77
C ALA A 236 14.61 -1.19 8.15
N GLU A 237 13.56 -1.14 8.97
CA GLU A 237 12.18 -1.42 8.57
C GLU A 237 11.29 -0.17 8.52
N PHE A 238 11.62 0.86 9.29
CA PHE A 238 10.79 2.06 9.42
C PHE A 238 11.60 3.34 9.25
N LEU A 239 10.98 4.32 8.62
CA LEU A 239 11.48 5.70 8.58
C LEU A 239 10.76 6.50 9.67
N LEU A 240 11.51 7.10 10.58
CA LEU A 240 11.00 8.09 11.51
C LEU A 240 11.25 9.48 10.92
N VAL A 241 10.19 10.22 10.61
CA VAL A 241 10.25 11.59 10.07
C VAL A 241 9.98 12.58 11.20
N PRO A 242 10.99 13.32 11.67
CA PRO A 242 10.82 14.27 12.76
C PRO A 242 9.95 15.47 12.37
N PRO A 243 9.37 16.19 13.33
CA PRO A 243 8.69 17.47 13.08
C PRO A 243 9.53 18.45 12.25
N GLY A 244 8.91 19.12 11.27
CA GLY A 244 9.58 20.04 10.37
C GLY A 244 10.38 19.37 9.24
N CYS A 245 10.28 18.06 9.10
CA CYS A 245 10.87 17.29 8.01
C CYS A 245 9.80 16.69 7.10
N ARG A 246 10.21 16.28 5.91
CA ARG A 246 9.35 15.57 4.96
C ARG A 246 10.02 14.32 4.40
N VAL A 247 9.20 13.45 3.88
CA VAL A 247 9.64 12.20 3.22
C VAL A 247 10.27 12.53 1.87
N ALA A 248 11.45 11.98 1.63
CA ALA A 248 12.14 12.03 0.34
C ALA A 248 12.21 10.62 -0.27
N ALA A 249 12.22 10.52 -1.60
CA ALA A 249 12.55 9.27 -2.27
C ALA A 249 14.06 9.05 -2.19
N THR A 250 14.48 7.82 -1.89
CA THR A 250 15.87 7.37 -2.06
C THR A 250 15.92 6.29 -3.12
N TYR A 251 17.04 6.24 -3.84
CA TYR A 251 17.24 5.23 -4.89
C TYR A 251 18.16 4.11 -4.42
N ASP A 252 18.19 3.88 -3.12
CA ASP A 252 18.96 2.87 -2.42
C ASP A 252 18.06 1.85 -1.68
N ASN A 253 18.66 0.96 -0.93
CA ASN A 253 17.95 -0.04 -0.11
C ASN A 253 17.10 0.56 1.02
N GLY A 254 17.20 1.87 1.28
CA GLY A 254 16.39 2.59 2.26
C GLY A 254 14.99 2.90 1.77
N ILE A 255 14.77 2.90 0.44
CA ILE A 255 13.49 3.15 -0.25
C ILE A 255 13.00 4.59 -0.07
N ILE A 256 12.96 5.08 1.16
CA ILE A 256 12.55 6.44 1.55
C ILE A 256 13.53 7.01 2.58
N GLY A 257 13.70 8.32 2.54
CA GLY A 257 14.57 9.09 3.44
C GLY A 257 13.90 10.37 3.92
N ILE A 258 14.69 11.24 4.53
CA ILE A 258 14.23 12.50 5.12
C ILE A 258 14.94 13.68 4.45
N GLU A 259 14.17 14.75 4.23
CA GLU A 259 14.71 16.07 3.91
C GLU A 259 14.01 17.16 4.73
N LYS A 260 14.57 18.34 4.82
CA LYS A 260 13.90 19.48 5.47
C LYS A 260 12.66 19.89 4.67
N ALA A 261 11.58 20.17 5.38
CA ALA A 261 10.30 20.62 4.79
C ALA A 261 10.37 22.08 4.32
#